data_9dabb76faa890a14e516914aae12e6aa
#
_entry.id   9dabb76faa890a14e516914aae12e6aa
#
_cell.length_a   1.000
_cell.length_b   1.000
_cell.length_c   1.000
_cell.angle_alpha   90.00
_cell.angle_beta   90.00
_cell.angle_gamma   90.00
#
_symmetry.space_group_name_H-M   'P 1'
#
loop_
_entity.id
_entity.type
_entity.pdbx_description
1 polymer ?
#
loop_
_entity_poly.entity_id
_entity_poly.type
_entity_poly.pdbx_seq_one_letter_code
_entity_poly.pdbx_strand_id
1 'polypeptide(L)'
;MANKRKIYNLADPSLDNYNLLLNEVIFHNANGYIGIRYDFEEGYPEGYEINRSQYINGFYDYTEIKHAERLYGVPDRKQTMLDVADTQEIKLFIDGEEFSMFSGKLLEFDIYLDMDRGVTVREVKWRSPLGKEIALKITRMASLHQLPLFLIEYEIDPLEFRGEIIIESAHDGNVCNFADPDDPRTADRCDQYIIPVSCEIKDGASYITSETSKSGLEVCSCVKNVLSQKNQTEFLLNNNKTTCIMRTKASSERKIKLVKYAVLCDSIRYPDCSLTAREEMNKALSVSVSELHRKHEGCLRTYWKNCYVDIDGDDELAQAVIFNMYQLNQSASKDIYGNIAPKGLSGDGYEGQYFWDSEMFIQPFFTITNPAISKTLIESRHLQLDHARENAKIMGHKCGALYPWRTITGEECSGYYPAGSAQYHINGDIAYSIIAYYLATKDIGFIAKKGAEIIFETARLWMDTGNFYR
;
A
#
# COMPACT_ATOMS: atom_id res chain seq x y z
N MET A 1 4.63 28.33 13.64
CA MET A 1 3.24 27.91 13.55
C MET A 1 3.24 26.61 12.76
N ALA A 2 2.75 25.49 13.36
CA ALA A 2 2.56 24.27 12.60
C ALA A 2 1.62 24.60 11.43
N ASN A 3 1.98 24.20 10.23
CA ASN A 3 1.24 24.55 9.03
C ASN A 3 -0.07 23.75 8.99
N LYS A 4 -1.16 24.32 9.56
CA LYS A 4 -2.48 23.69 9.65
C LYS A 4 -3.02 23.17 8.30
N ARG A 5 -2.48 23.68 7.19
CA ARG A 5 -2.86 23.28 5.82
C ARG A 5 -2.40 21.87 5.43
N LYS A 6 -1.51 21.26 6.20
CA LYS A 6 -0.98 19.90 5.90
C LYS A 6 -1.54 18.81 6.78
N ILE A 7 -2.59 19.10 7.55
CA ILE A 7 -3.28 18.13 8.41
C ILE A 7 -4.69 17.94 7.88
N TYR A 8 -5.06 16.71 7.62
CA TYR A 8 -6.45 16.28 7.39
C TYR A 8 -6.95 15.69 8.71
N ASN A 9 -8.06 16.20 9.22
CA ASN A 9 -8.56 15.88 10.56
C ASN A 9 -10.04 15.50 10.54
N LEU A 10 -10.40 14.50 11.32
CA LEU A 10 -11.77 14.04 11.53
C LEU A 10 -11.98 13.87 13.04
N ALA A 11 -12.67 14.82 13.67
CA ALA A 11 -12.88 14.86 15.11
C ALA A 11 -14.15 14.12 15.59
N ASP A 12 -15.03 13.72 14.70
CA ASP A 12 -16.25 12.98 15.02
C ASP A 12 -16.21 11.57 14.43
N PRO A 13 -16.10 10.51 15.28
CA PRO A 13 -16.08 9.15 14.79
C PRO A 13 -17.51 8.71 14.49
N SER A 14 -17.94 8.86 13.25
CA SER A 14 -19.06 8.06 12.79
C SER A 14 -18.59 6.61 12.63
N LEU A 15 -19.06 5.73 13.51
CA LEU A 15 -18.68 4.32 13.57
C LEU A 15 -19.61 3.43 12.72
N ASP A 16 -20.27 3.99 11.71
CA ASP A 16 -21.04 3.21 10.73
C ASP A 16 -20.14 2.68 9.61
N ASN A 17 -20.58 1.62 8.94
CA ASN A 17 -19.81 0.96 7.87
C ASN A 17 -19.35 1.92 6.77
N TYR A 18 -20.20 2.84 6.33
CA TYR A 18 -19.86 3.76 5.23
C TYR A 18 -18.67 4.67 5.59
N ASN A 19 -18.74 5.30 6.77
CA ASN A 19 -17.68 6.20 7.21
C ASN A 19 -16.37 5.45 7.55
N LEU A 20 -16.47 4.22 8.10
CA LEU A 20 -15.30 3.41 8.38
C LEU A 20 -14.61 2.99 7.07
N LEU A 21 -15.34 2.52 6.06
CA LEU A 21 -14.79 2.20 4.73
C LEU A 21 -14.16 3.42 4.05
N LEU A 22 -14.75 4.61 4.21
CA LEU A 22 -14.16 5.85 3.72
C LEU A 22 -12.84 6.17 4.44
N ASN A 23 -12.82 6.02 5.77
CA ASN A 23 -11.65 6.29 6.60
C ASN A 23 -10.48 5.33 6.28
N GLU A 24 -10.75 4.07 5.93
CA GLU A 24 -9.72 3.11 5.49
C GLU A 24 -8.87 3.66 4.34
N VAL A 25 -9.52 4.37 3.41
CA VAL A 25 -8.86 4.94 2.23
C VAL A 25 -8.21 6.30 2.55
N ILE A 26 -8.90 7.17 3.31
CA ILE A 26 -8.40 8.51 3.62
C ILE A 26 -7.14 8.45 4.49
N PHE A 27 -7.14 7.59 5.51
CA PHE A 27 -6.07 7.51 6.51
C PHE A 27 -5.07 6.37 6.26
N HIS A 28 -5.11 5.73 5.07
CA HIS A 28 -4.13 4.70 4.71
C HIS A 28 -2.70 5.23 4.77
N ASN A 29 -1.76 4.32 4.96
CA ASN A 29 -0.33 4.62 4.92
C ASN A 29 0.33 3.87 3.77
N ALA A 30 0.99 4.58 2.87
CA ALA A 30 1.73 3.95 1.79
C ALA A 30 3.03 4.71 1.47
N ASN A 31 3.92 4.09 0.71
CA ASN A 31 5.19 4.68 0.34
C ASN A 31 5.63 4.39 -1.10
N GLY A 32 4.69 3.86 -1.91
CA GLY A 32 4.93 3.44 -3.30
C GLY A 32 5.46 2.01 -3.44
N TYR A 33 5.88 1.38 -2.34
CA TYR A 33 6.22 -0.04 -2.27
C TYR A 33 5.16 -0.82 -1.50
N ILE A 34 4.90 -0.47 -0.24
CA ILE A 34 3.81 -1.04 0.56
C ILE A 34 2.65 -0.06 0.67
N GLY A 35 1.44 -0.60 0.76
CA GLY A 35 0.22 0.12 1.08
C GLY A 35 -0.56 -0.62 2.16
N ILE A 36 -1.03 0.09 3.17
CA ILE A 36 -1.70 -0.47 4.33
C ILE A 36 -2.95 0.35 4.57
N ARG A 37 -4.11 -0.27 4.42
CA ARG A 37 -5.41 0.36 4.71
C ARG A 37 -5.46 0.74 6.18
N TYR A 38 -6.21 1.79 6.47
CA TYR A 38 -6.37 2.21 7.85
C TYR A 38 -7.52 1.44 8.50
N ASP A 39 -7.17 0.72 9.57
CA ASP A 39 -8.11 -0.03 10.38
C ASP A 39 -7.86 0.21 11.87
N PHE A 40 -8.88 0.01 12.70
CA PHE A 40 -8.66 -0.02 14.14
C PHE A 40 -7.86 -1.27 14.51
N GLU A 41 -6.79 -1.08 15.23
CA GLU A 41 -5.88 -2.16 15.62
C GLU A 41 -6.61 -3.25 16.44
N GLU A 42 -7.55 -2.85 17.28
CA GLU A 42 -8.38 -3.75 18.12
C GLU A 42 -9.44 -4.54 17.33
N GLY A 43 -9.72 -4.14 16.08
CA GLY A 43 -10.72 -4.80 15.24
C GLY A 43 -12.12 -4.21 15.39
N TYR A 44 -13.10 -4.94 14.85
CA TYR A 44 -14.49 -4.53 14.73
C TYR A 44 -15.44 -5.61 15.26
N PRO A 45 -16.64 -5.26 15.74
CA PRO A 45 -17.68 -6.21 16.05
C PRO A 45 -18.16 -6.98 14.81
N GLU A 46 -18.85 -8.10 15.04
CA GLU A 46 -19.51 -8.83 13.96
C GLU A 46 -20.54 -7.94 13.22
N GLY A 47 -20.59 -8.07 11.89
CA GLY A 47 -21.50 -7.32 11.02
C GLY A 47 -20.90 -6.06 10.39
N TYR A 48 -19.64 -5.74 10.66
CA TYR A 48 -18.91 -4.71 9.94
C TYR A 48 -18.19 -5.31 8.73
N GLU A 49 -18.37 -4.67 7.56
CA GLU A 49 -17.78 -5.11 6.27
C GLU A 49 -16.39 -4.49 6.04
N ILE A 50 -15.53 -4.57 7.04
CA ILE A 50 -14.19 -3.97 7.02
C ILE A 50 -13.20 -5.00 6.48
N ASN A 51 -12.37 -4.57 5.54
CA ASN A 51 -11.31 -5.39 4.97
C ASN A 51 -9.93 -4.85 5.38
N ARG A 52 -9.33 -5.49 6.37
CA ARG A 52 -7.99 -5.17 6.84
C ARG A 52 -6.96 -5.68 5.85
N SER A 53 -6.55 -4.81 4.94
CA SER A 53 -5.68 -5.16 3.81
C SER A 53 -4.32 -4.51 3.87
N GLN A 54 -3.32 -5.22 3.36
CA GLN A 54 -1.96 -4.76 3.13
C GLN A 54 -1.48 -5.24 1.77
N TYR A 55 -0.82 -4.38 1.02
CA TYR A 55 -0.39 -4.66 -0.35
C TYR A 55 1.10 -4.38 -0.55
N ILE A 56 1.70 -5.09 -1.51
CA ILE A 56 2.99 -4.74 -2.10
C ILE A 56 2.74 -4.38 -3.56
N ASN A 57 3.17 -3.18 -3.96
CA ASN A 57 2.96 -2.67 -5.31
C ASN A 57 3.61 -3.58 -6.36
N GLY A 58 2.81 -4.11 -7.28
CA GLY A 58 3.27 -5.03 -8.32
C GLY A 58 3.38 -6.49 -7.89
N PHE A 59 3.05 -6.84 -6.65
CA PHE A 59 2.98 -8.24 -6.21
C PHE A 59 1.59 -8.82 -6.56
N TYR A 60 1.55 -9.94 -7.28
CA TYR A 60 0.32 -10.42 -7.91
C TYR A 60 0.23 -11.93 -8.01
N ASP A 61 -0.97 -12.43 -8.27
CA ASP A 61 -1.19 -13.77 -8.80
C ASP A 61 -2.13 -13.74 -10.01
N TYR A 62 -2.28 -14.87 -10.69
CA TYR A 62 -3.16 -15.01 -11.84
C TYR A 62 -4.54 -15.51 -11.41
N THR A 63 -5.57 -14.89 -11.99
CA THR A 63 -6.95 -15.34 -11.93
C THR A 63 -7.48 -15.65 -13.33
N GLU A 64 -8.36 -16.65 -13.45
CA GLU A 64 -8.94 -17.01 -14.71
C GLU A 64 -10.11 -16.09 -15.06
N ILE A 65 -10.21 -15.69 -16.33
CA ILE A 65 -11.32 -14.93 -16.83
C ILE A 65 -12.31 -15.91 -17.48
N LYS A 66 -13.56 -15.89 -17.00
CA LYS A 66 -14.64 -16.69 -17.59
C LYS A 66 -15.31 -15.90 -18.72
N HIS A 67 -15.18 -16.39 -19.93
CA HIS A 67 -15.85 -15.82 -21.09
C HIS A 67 -17.10 -16.63 -21.47
N ALA A 68 -18.20 -15.94 -21.80
CA ALA A 68 -19.36 -16.60 -22.39
C ALA A 68 -19.06 -17.11 -23.79
N GLU A 69 -18.29 -16.35 -24.57
CA GLU A 69 -17.72 -16.72 -25.87
C GLU A 69 -16.25 -16.28 -25.92
N ARG A 70 -15.40 -17.15 -26.47
CA ARG A 70 -13.99 -16.83 -26.64
C ARG A 70 -13.80 -16.00 -27.90
N LEU A 71 -13.40 -14.76 -27.73
CA LEU A 71 -13.07 -13.84 -28.80
C LEU A 71 -11.56 -13.82 -29.04
N TYR A 72 -11.16 -13.54 -30.28
CA TYR A 72 -9.75 -13.40 -30.64
C TYR A 72 -9.10 -12.23 -29.91
N GLY A 73 -7.91 -12.46 -29.33
CA GLY A 73 -7.15 -11.44 -28.60
C GLY A 73 -7.65 -11.07 -27.20
N VAL A 74 -8.73 -11.71 -26.73
CA VAL A 74 -9.19 -11.53 -25.35
C VAL A 74 -8.39 -12.46 -24.42
N PRO A 75 -7.83 -11.96 -23.31
CA PRO A 75 -7.01 -12.77 -22.39
C PRO A 75 -7.83 -13.82 -21.65
N ASP A 76 -7.26 -15.00 -21.43
CA ASP A 76 -7.87 -16.09 -20.65
C ASP A 76 -7.62 -15.93 -19.14
N ARG A 77 -6.69 -15.08 -18.76
CA ARG A 77 -6.29 -14.83 -17.36
C ARG A 77 -6.00 -13.34 -17.16
N LYS A 78 -6.09 -12.92 -15.93
CA LYS A 78 -5.72 -11.57 -15.49
C LYS A 78 -4.80 -11.64 -14.28
N GLN A 79 -4.11 -10.57 -14.01
CA GLN A 79 -3.27 -10.39 -12.82
C GLN A 79 -4.05 -9.61 -11.78
N THR A 80 -3.98 -10.06 -10.53
CA THR A 80 -4.64 -9.42 -9.37
C THR A 80 -3.59 -9.14 -8.31
N MET A 81 -3.49 -7.89 -7.86
CA MET A 81 -2.67 -7.50 -6.71
C MET A 81 -3.21 -8.18 -5.45
N LEU A 82 -2.32 -8.72 -4.63
CA LEU A 82 -2.69 -9.57 -3.51
C LEU A 82 -2.58 -8.87 -2.17
N ASP A 83 -3.53 -9.19 -1.28
CA ASP A 83 -3.36 -8.98 0.14
C ASP A 83 -2.23 -9.86 0.67
N VAL A 84 -1.35 -9.28 1.49
CA VAL A 84 -0.27 -9.97 2.20
C VAL A 84 -0.57 -10.04 3.69
N ALA A 85 0.16 -10.89 4.41
CA ALA A 85 -0.07 -11.20 5.83
C ALA A 85 -0.36 -9.94 6.68
N ASP A 86 -1.47 -9.95 7.44
CA ASP A 86 -1.88 -8.84 8.30
C ASP A 86 -0.91 -8.65 9.48
N THR A 87 -0.37 -7.46 9.59
CA THR A 87 0.53 -7.06 10.67
C THR A 87 -0.06 -5.99 11.58
N GLN A 88 -1.34 -5.64 11.45
CA GLN A 88 -1.92 -4.46 12.08
C GLN A 88 -2.55 -4.74 13.45
N GLU A 89 -3.08 -5.95 13.68
CA GLU A 89 -3.88 -6.26 14.86
C GLU A 89 -3.12 -6.09 16.18
N ILE A 90 -3.70 -5.28 17.09
CA ILE A 90 -3.25 -5.10 18.48
C ILE A 90 -4.49 -4.98 19.37
N LYS A 91 -4.66 -5.95 20.29
CA LYS A 91 -5.68 -5.90 21.31
C LYS A 91 -5.10 -5.48 22.65
N LEU A 92 -5.85 -4.67 23.38
CA LEU A 92 -5.47 -4.15 24.69
C LEU A 92 -6.49 -4.58 25.74
N PHE A 93 -6.03 -5.13 26.86
CA PHE A 93 -6.84 -5.48 28.00
C PHE A 93 -6.33 -4.74 29.25
N ILE A 94 -7.24 -4.14 30.02
CA ILE A 94 -6.96 -3.51 31.29
C ILE A 94 -7.71 -4.22 32.40
N ASP A 95 -7.02 -4.93 33.30
CA ASP A 95 -7.61 -5.85 34.28
C ASP A 95 -8.72 -6.75 33.70
N GLY A 96 -8.46 -7.34 32.53
CA GLY A 96 -9.37 -8.25 31.84
C GLY A 96 -10.49 -7.61 31.00
N GLU A 97 -10.63 -6.27 31.00
CA GLU A 97 -11.55 -5.57 30.10
C GLU A 97 -10.88 -5.20 28.80
N GLU A 98 -11.42 -5.67 27.68
CA GLU A 98 -10.92 -5.38 26.33
C GLU A 98 -11.29 -3.94 25.92
N PHE A 99 -10.29 -3.20 25.46
CA PHE A 99 -10.51 -1.91 24.80
C PHE A 99 -11.14 -2.12 23.42
N SER A 100 -12.18 -1.35 23.13
CA SER A 100 -12.78 -1.28 21.80
C SER A 100 -13.44 0.08 21.61
N MET A 101 -13.39 0.61 20.38
CA MET A 101 -14.14 1.80 19.99
C MET A 101 -15.65 1.61 20.11
N PHE A 102 -16.13 0.37 20.14
CA PHE A 102 -17.54 0.00 20.14
C PHE A 102 -18.05 -0.41 21.53
N SER A 103 -17.21 -0.40 22.56
CA SER A 103 -17.57 -0.75 23.94
C SER A 103 -17.18 0.35 24.91
N GLY A 104 -17.78 0.34 26.10
CA GLY A 104 -17.53 1.37 27.10
C GLY A 104 -18.00 2.76 26.65
N LYS A 105 -17.23 3.80 26.95
CA LYS A 105 -17.56 5.17 26.57
C LYS A 105 -16.35 5.90 26.02
N LEU A 106 -16.44 6.39 24.78
CA LEU A 106 -15.50 7.35 24.22
C LEU A 106 -15.70 8.71 24.89
N LEU A 107 -14.67 9.23 25.52
CA LEU A 107 -14.68 10.53 26.20
C LEU A 107 -14.12 11.61 25.27
N GLU A 108 -13.05 11.28 24.54
CA GLU A 108 -12.41 12.11 23.52
C GLU A 108 -11.96 11.21 22.37
N PHE A 109 -12.07 11.74 21.17
CA PHE A 109 -11.60 11.06 19.96
C PHE A 109 -11.08 12.08 18.95
N ASP A 110 -9.97 11.75 18.34
CA ASP A 110 -9.44 12.46 17.18
C ASP A 110 -8.67 11.50 16.28
N ILE A 111 -8.81 11.67 14.97
CA ILE A 111 -7.99 11.01 13.98
C ILE A 111 -7.50 12.03 12.96
N TYR A 112 -6.23 12.02 12.66
CA TYR A 112 -5.67 12.94 11.67
C TYR A 112 -4.51 12.33 10.88
N LEU A 113 -4.39 12.81 9.65
CA LEU A 113 -3.26 12.57 8.76
C LEU A 113 -2.34 13.80 8.81
N ASP A 114 -1.16 13.64 9.38
CA ASP A 114 -0.12 14.67 9.38
C ASP A 114 0.76 14.49 8.12
N MET A 115 0.46 15.25 7.08
CA MET A 115 1.12 15.16 5.79
C MET A 115 2.54 15.79 5.76
N ASP A 116 2.94 16.53 6.80
CA ASP A 116 4.33 16.99 7.00
C ASP A 116 5.21 15.88 7.56
N ARG A 117 4.64 15.08 8.46
CA ARG A 117 5.31 13.97 9.11
C ARG A 117 5.09 12.64 8.38
N GLY A 118 4.08 12.55 7.51
CA GLY A 118 3.71 11.34 6.79
C GLY A 118 3.21 10.21 7.70
N VAL A 119 2.41 10.58 8.68
CA VAL A 119 1.87 9.65 9.68
C VAL A 119 0.37 9.83 9.85
N THR A 120 -0.32 8.74 10.12
CA THR A 120 -1.70 8.75 10.62
C THR A 120 -1.67 8.63 12.13
N VAL A 121 -2.44 9.46 12.82
CA VAL A 121 -2.51 9.46 14.29
C VAL A 121 -3.95 9.32 14.72
N ARG A 122 -4.22 8.41 15.65
CA ARG A 122 -5.49 8.26 16.37
C ARG A 122 -5.25 8.56 17.85
N GLU A 123 -6.04 9.46 18.40
CA GLU A 123 -6.02 9.78 19.83
C GLU A 123 -7.41 9.46 20.42
N VAL A 124 -7.43 8.70 21.49
CA VAL A 124 -8.66 8.22 22.13
C VAL A 124 -8.54 8.38 23.63
N LYS A 125 -9.56 8.93 24.29
CA LYS A 125 -9.76 8.80 25.73
C LYS A 125 -11.00 7.96 25.97
N TRP A 126 -10.81 6.84 26.62
CA TRP A 126 -11.83 5.81 26.78
C TRP A 126 -12.07 5.46 28.24
N ARG A 127 -13.33 5.23 28.57
CA ARG A 127 -13.76 4.70 29.87
C ARG A 127 -14.34 3.31 29.66
N SER A 128 -13.77 2.33 30.33
CA SER A 128 -14.23 0.94 30.31
C SER A 128 -15.64 0.78 30.88
N PRO A 129 -16.35 -0.32 30.61
CA PRO A 129 -17.64 -0.63 31.22
C PRO A 129 -17.62 -0.61 32.76
N LEU A 130 -16.51 -1.00 33.40
CA LEU A 130 -16.33 -0.96 34.86
C LEU A 130 -15.75 0.38 35.37
N GLY A 131 -15.64 1.38 34.51
CA GLY A 131 -15.30 2.75 34.89
C GLY A 131 -13.81 3.10 34.92
N LYS A 132 -12.92 2.23 34.44
CA LYS A 132 -11.48 2.53 34.31
C LYS A 132 -11.24 3.45 33.12
N GLU A 133 -10.38 4.46 33.27
CA GLU A 133 -10.05 5.39 32.19
C GLU A 133 -8.61 5.21 31.72
N ILE A 134 -8.42 5.27 30.42
CA ILE A 134 -7.13 5.32 29.75
C ILE A 134 -7.18 6.33 28.60
N ALA A 135 -6.01 6.84 28.22
CA ALA A 135 -5.85 7.54 26.96
C ALA A 135 -4.87 6.78 26.06
N LEU A 136 -5.18 6.71 24.78
CA LEU A 136 -4.37 6.05 23.76
C LEU A 136 -3.92 7.07 22.73
N LYS A 137 -2.68 6.92 22.27
CA LYS A 137 -2.18 7.58 21.08
C LYS A 137 -1.51 6.55 20.18
N ILE A 138 -2.06 6.37 19.00
CA ILE A 138 -1.60 5.39 18.03
C ILE A 138 -1.08 6.14 16.82
N THR A 139 0.18 5.91 16.45
CA THR A 139 0.83 6.54 15.30
C THR A 139 1.27 5.48 14.31
N ARG A 140 0.89 5.62 13.04
CA ARG A 140 1.18 4.69 11.96
C ARG A 140 2.06 5.35 10.91
N MET A 141 3.08 4.63 10.42
CA MET A 141 4.03 5.13 9.43
C MET A 141 4.48 4.04 8.46
N ALA A 142 4.18 4.19 7.18
CA ALA A 142 4.87 3.46 6.11
C ALA A 142 6.14 4.22 5.72
N SER A 143 7.31 3.66 5.95
CA SER A 143 8.58 4.41 5.87
C SER A 143 8.95 4.76 4.42
N LEU A 144 9.13 6.05 4.13
CA LEU A 144 9.65 6.54 2.82
C LEU A 144 11.17 6.38 2.68
N HIS A 145 11.89 6.09 3.77
CA HIS A 145 13.34 5.89 3.74
C HIS A 145 13.73 4.42 3.66
N GLN A 146 13.00 3.55 4.37
CA GLN A 146 13.18 2.10 4.38
C GLN A 146 11.87 1.47 3.91
N LEU A 147 11.73 1.29 2.60
CA LEU A 147 10.45 1.00 1.96
C LEU A 147 9.73 -0.26 2.48
N PRO A 148 10.43 -1.37 2.85
CA PRO A 148 9.76 -2.53 3.44
C PRO A 148 9.19 -2.32 4.85
N LEU A 149 9.50 -1.20 5.53
CA LEU A 149 9.18 -0.98 6.94
C LEU A 149 7.85 -0.26 7.13
N PHE A 150 6.97 -0.86 7.94
CA PHE A 150 5.80 -0.25 8.53
C PHE A 150 5.93 -0.24 10.07
N LEU A 151 5.52 0.85 10.71
CA LEU A 151 5.55 1.01 12.16
C LEU A 151 4.17 1.36 12.71
N ILE A 152 3.82 0.75 13.84
CA ILE A 152 2.74 1.21 14.72
C ILE A 152 3.36 1.52 16.10
N GLU A 153 3.25 2.78 16.51
CA GLU A 153 3.55 3.21 17.86
C GLU A 153 2.25 3.30 18.64
N TYR A 154 2.10 2.47 19.65
CA TYR A 154 0.90 2.34 20.45
C TYR A 154 1.22 2.81 21.88
N GLU A 155 0.88 4.06 22.20
CA GLU A 155 1.13 4.68 23.49
C GLU A 155 -0.14 4.62 24.36
N ILE A 156 0.01 4.07 25.56
CA ILE A 156 -1.05 3.94 26.57
C ILE A 156 -0.70 4.86 27.74
N ASP A 157 -1.57 5.82 28.00
CA ASP A 157 -1.55 6.62 29.23
C ASP A 157 -2.58 6.04 30.18
N PRO A 158 -2.14 5.41 31.28
CA PRO A 158 -3.06 4.80 32.24
C PRO A 158 -3.91 5.81 33.01
N LEU A 159 -3.61 7.09 32.96
CA LEU A 159 -4.24 8.14 33.77
C LEU A 159 -4.15 7.77 35.25
N GLU A 160 -5.30 7.55 35.93
CA GLU A 160 -5.37 7.13 37.33
C GLU A 160 -5.43 5.60 37.52
N PHE A 161 -5.53 4.84 36.39
CA PHE A 161 -5.63 3.39 36.43
C PHE A 161 -4.33 2.73 36.95
N ARG A 162 -4.50 1.77 37.82
CA ARG A 162 -3.43 0.91 38.35
C ARG A 162 -3.91 -0.52 38.28
N GLY A 163 -3.21 -1.37 37.58
CA GLY A 163 -3.60 -2.75 37.39
C GLY A 163 -2.80 -3.48 36.33
N GLU A 164 -3.29 -4.61 35.88
CA GLU A 164 -2.68 -5.38 34.82
C GLU A 164 -3.02 -4.79 33.48
N ILE A 165 -2.02 -4.73 32.59
CA ILE A 165 -2.18 -4.46 31.18
C ILE A 165 -1.67 -5.68 30.41
N ILE A 166 -2.53 -6.17 29.50
CA ILE A 166 -2.16 -7.20 28.53
C ILE A 166 -2.29 -6.59 27.14
N ILE A 167 -1.25 -6.76 26.33
CA ILE A 167 -1.24 -6.37 24.93
C ILE A 167 -1.04 -7.62 24.09
N GLU A 168 -1.96 -7.90 23.19
CA GLU A 168 -1.87 -9.00 22.23
C GLU A 168 -1.64 -8.40 20.85
N SER A 169 -0.48 -8.69 20.28
CA SER A 169 -0.11 -8.23 18.94
C SER A 169 -0.06 -9.42 17.99
N ALA A 170 -0.95 -9.45 17.03
CA ALA A 170 -1.02 -10.54 16.07
C ALA A 170 -0.25 -10.26 14.78
N HIS A 171 0.11 -11.34 14.09
CA HIS A 171 0.64 -11.40 12.75
C HIS A 171 -0.03 -12.60 12.08
N ASP A 172 -0.88 -12.35 11.09
CA ASP A 172 -1.80 -13.34 10.52
C ASP A 172 -1.54 -13.55 9.03
N GLY A 173 -1.20 -14.78 8.66
CA GLY A 173 -0.98 -15.19 7.28
C GLY A 173 -2.26 -15.63 6.56
N ASN A 174 -3.38 -15.75 7.27
CA ASN A 174 -4.65 -16.17 6.68
C ASN A 174 -5.40 -14.95 6.14
N VAL A 175 -5.00 -14.48 4.99
CA VAL A 175 -5.56 -13.31 4.32
C VAL A 175 -6.19 -13.70 2.99
N CYS A 176 -7.15 -12.91 2.54
CA CYS A 176 -7.71 -13.00 1.20
C CYS A 176 -8.11 -11.60 0.70
N ASN A 177 -8.07 -11.42 -0.60
CA ASN A 177 -8.50 -10.17 -1.21
C ASN A 177 -9.98 -9.89 -0.92
N PHE A 178 -10.32 -8.62 -0.84
CA PHE A 178 -11.72 -8.19 -0.82
C PHE A 178 -12.43 -8.66 -2.09
N ALA A 179 -13.65 -9.14 -1.92
CA ALA A 179 -14.47 -9.60 -3.03
C ALA A 179 -15.87 -9.02 -2.92
N ASP A 180 -16.37 -8.50 -4.03
CA ASP A 180 -17.74 -8.06 -4.19
C ASP A 180 -18.26 -8.57 -5.54
N PRO A 181 -19.14 -9.60 -5.55
CA PRO A 181 -19.64 -10.17 -6.79
C PRO A 181 -20.52 -9.21 -7.61
N ASP A 182 -20.99 -8.13 -6.99
CA ASP A 182 -21.83 -7.12 -7.65
C ASP A 182 -21.01 -5.96 -8.24
N ASP A 183 -19.72 -5.82 -7.86
CA ASP A 183 -18.82 -4.80 -8.41
C ASP A 183 -17.81 -5.41 -9.41
N PRO A 184 -17.95 -5.18 -10.73
CA PRO A 184 -17.04 -5.71 -11.75
C PRO A 184 -15.60 -5.16 -11.65
N ARG A 185 -15.33 -4.25 -10.73
CA ARG A 185 -14.00 -3.66 -10.48
C ARG A 185 -13.21 -4.39 -9.40
N THR A 186 -13.84 -5.35 -8.72
CA THR A 186 -13.26 -6.16 -7.65
C THR A 186 -13.23 -7.64 -8.03
N ALA A 187 -12.68 -8.49 -7.18
CA ALA A 187 -12.75 -9.92 -7.34
C ALA A 187 -14.19 -10.43 -7.13
N ASP A 188 -14.61 -11.46 -7.86
CA ASP A 188 -15.95 -12.04 -7.73
C ASP A 188 -16.15 -12.80 -6.41
N ARG A 189 -15.05 -13.25 -5.81
CA ARG A 189 -15.04 -14.05 -4.56
C ARG A 189 -13.71 -13.93 -3.84
N CYS A 190 -13.75 -14.13 -2.53
CA CYS A 190 -12.57 -14.22 -1.69
C CYS A 190 -11.89 -15.58 -1.93
N ASP A 191 -10.99 -15.63 -2.90
CA ASP A 191 -10.10 -16.77 -3.12
C ASP A 191 -8.78 -16.54 -2.39
N GLN A 192 -8.26 -17.57 -1.76
CA GLN A 192 -6.94 -17.51 -1.14
C GLN A 192 -5.87 -17.74 -2.21
N TYR A 193 -5.40 -16.65 -2.81
CA TYR A 193 -4.34 -16.67 -3.84
C TYR A 193 -2.93 -16.79 -3.27
N ILE A 194 -2.79 -16.49 -1.97
CA ILE A 194 -1.53 -16.53 -1.24
C ILE A 194 -1.62 -17.58 -0.13
N ILE A 195 -0.63 -18.48 -0.08
CA ILE A 195 -0.63 -19.64 0.80
C ILE A 195 0.57 -19.54 1.74
N PRO A 196 0.37 -19.44 3.06
CA PRO A 196 1.47 -19.51 4.01
C PRO A 196 2.19 -20.87 3.95
N VAL A 197 3.48 -20.85 3.64
CA VAL A 197 4.33 -22.05 3.55
C VAL A 197 5.24 -22.21 4.77
N SER A 198 5.49 -21.12 5.49
CA SER A 198 6.26 -21.14 6.73
C SER A 198 5.73 -20.10 7.71
N CYS A 199 5.62 -20.49 8.98
CA CYS A 199 5.29 -19.59 10.07
C CYS A 199 6.19 -19.93 11.25
N GLU A 200 7.11 -19.04 11.63
CA GLU A 200 8.11 -19.29 12.68
C GLU A 200 8.26 -18.10 13.65
N ILE A 201 8.68 -18.41 14.86
CA ILE A 201 9.05 -17.42 15.87
C ILE A 201 10.53 -17.61 16.15
N LYS A 202 11.33 -16.58 15.88
CA LYS A 202 12.78 -16.59 16.08
C LYS A 202 13.27 -15.27 16.65
N ASP A 203 14.11 -15.32 17.66
CA ASP A 203 14.68 -14.15 18.33
C ASP A 203 13.61 -13.15 18.83
N GLY A 204 12.42 -13.67 19.18
CA GLY A 204 11.28 -12.88 19.63
C GLY A 204 10.65 -12.02 18.52
N ALA A 205 10.83 -12.40 17.26
CA ALA A 205 10.10 -11.90 16.11
C ALA A 205 9.32 -13.04 15.43
N SER A 206 8.19 -12.74 14.83
CA SER A 206 7.45 -13.69 14.00
C SER A 206 7.76 -13.47 12.53
N TYR A 207 7.86 -14.56 11.79
CA TYR A 207 8.08 -14.58 10.35
C TYR A 207 7.00 -15.43 9.69
N ILE A 208 6.36 -14.92 8.66
CA ILE A 208 5.43 -15.65 7.83
C ILE A 208 5.90 -15.51 6.39
N THR A 209 6.23 -16.64 5.77
CA THR A 209 6.53 -16.71 4.34
C THR A 209 5.35 -17.34 3.64
N SER A 210 4.89 -16.71 2.57
CA SER A 210 3.76 -17.18 1.78
C SER A 210 4.16 -17.23 0.30
N GLU A 211 3.56 -18.16 -0.43
CA GLU A 211 3.71 -18.33 -1.88
C GLU A 211 2.38 -18.05 -2.58
N THR A 212 2.46 -17.51 -3.78
CA THR A 212 1.30 -17.36 -4.66
C THR A 212 0.97 -18.68 -5.34
N SER A 213 -0.30 -18.93 -5.59
CA SER A 213 -0.76 -20.23 -6.09
C SER A 213 -0.39 -20.52 -7.55
N LYS A 214 -0.18 -19.49 -8.39
CA LYS A 214 0.03 -19.64 -9.83
C LYS A 214 1.24 -18.88 -10.38
N SER A 215 1.53 -17.68 -9.88
CA SER A 215 2.67 -16.88 -10.35
C SER A 215 4.01 -17.35 -9.80
N GLY A 216 4.03 -18.17 -8.73
CA GLY A 216 5.25 -18.68 -8.11
C GLY A 216 6.07 -17.58 -7.42
N LEU A 217 5.41 -16.52 -6.97
CA LEU A 217 6.05 -15.44 -6.23
C LEU A 217 5.98 -15.72 -4.73
N GLU A 218 7.01 -15.30 -4.02
CA GLU A 218 7.08 -15.40 -2.56
C GLU A 218 7.01 -14.01 -1.91
N VAL A 219 6.45 -13.96 -0.71
CA VAL A 219 6.52 -12.80 0.19
C VAL A 219 6.84 -13.25 1.60
N CYS A 220 7.76 -12.57 2.25
CA CYS A 220 8.05 -12.75 3.67
C CYS A 220 7.66 -11.49 4.44
N SER A 221 6.81 -11.65 5.45
CA SER A 221 6.51 -10.65 6.44
C SER A 221 7.19 -10.99 7.77
N CYS A 222 7.73 -9.97 8.45
CA CYS A 222 8.40 -10.12 9.74
C CYS A 222 7.84 -9.09 10.71
N VAL A 223 7.43 -9.52 11.92
CA VAL A 223 6.91 -8.63 12.97
C VAL A 223 7.74 -8.76 14.24
N LYS A 224 8.15 -7.61 14.79
CA LYS A 224 8.83 -7.49 16.10
C LYS A 224 8.12 -6.47 16.95
N ASN A 225 7.82 -6.86 18.19
CA ASN A 225 7.21 -6.00 19.21
C ASN A 225 8.26 -5.59 20.25
N VAL A 226 8.31 -4.29 20.57
CA VAL A 226 9.20 -3.73 21.58
C VAL A 226 8.39 -2.89 22.56
N LEU A 227 8.29 -3.33 23.83
CA LEU A 227 7.61 -2.60 24.88
C LEU A 227 8.58 -1.76 25.71
N SER A 228 8.19 -0.51 26.04
CA SER A 228 9.04 0.47 26.74
C SER A 228 9.38 0.12 28.18
N GLN A 229 8.72 -0.88 28.75
CA GLN A 229 8.94 -1.30 30.12
C GLN A 229 9.04 -2.82 30.26
N LYS A 230 9.49 -3.28 31.43
CA LYS A 230 9.62 -4.71 31.73
C LYS A 230 8.25 -5.39 31.62
N ASN A 231 8.22 -6.49 30.91
CA ASN A 231 7.03 -7.29 30.68
C ASN A 231 7.34 -8.78 30.70
N GLN A 232 6.30 -9.59 30.78
CA GLN A 232 6.35 -11.04 30.49
C GLN A 232 5.83 -11.20 29.08
N THR A 233 6.60 -11.87 28.20
CA THR A 233 6.24 -12.08 26.81
C THR A 233 6.04 -13.58 26.55
N GLU A 234 4.94 -13.91 25.94
CA GLU A 234 4.56 -15.23 25.46
C GLU A 234 4.19 -15.16 23.98
N PHE A 235 4.46 -16.22 23.24
CA PHE A 235 4.06 -16.33 21.85
C PHE A 235 3.14 -17.54 21.67
N LEU A 236 2.03 -17.33 20.99
CA LEU A 236 1.15 -18.37 20.51
C LEU A 236 1.29 -18.48 18.99
N LEU A 237 1.35 -19.70 18.49
CA LEU A 237 1.30 -20.01 17.06
C LEU A 237 0.14 -20.97 16.82
N ASN A 238 -0.83 -20.53 16.04
CA ASN A 238 -1.99 -21.32 15.69
C ASN A 238 -2.43 -20.99 14.25
N ASN A 239 -2.51 -22.00 13.40
CA ASN A 239 -3.06 -21.94 12.06
C ASN A 239 -2.54 -20.71 11.26
N ASN A 240 -1.22 -20.61 11.09
CA ASN A 240 -0.52 -19.51 10.37
C ASN A 240 -0.69 -18.10 10.98
N LYS A 241 -1.21 -18.01 12.19
CA LYS A 241 -1.30 -16.77 12.97
C LYS A 241 -0.40 -16.87 14.20
N THR A 242 0.46 -15.88 14.38
CA THR A 242 1.23 -15.71 15.62
C THR A 242 0.62 -14.59 16.44
N THR A 243 0.57 -14.77 17.76
CA THR A 243 0.16 -13.73 18.70
C THR A 243 1.24 -13.56 19.74
N CYS A 244 1.78 -12.36 19.85
CA CYS A 244 2.73 -11.96 20.89
C CYS A 244 1.93 -11.34 22.05
N ILE A 245 1.88 -12.02 23.18
CA ILE A 245 1.18 -11.59 24.39
C ILE A 245 2.18 -10.98 25.35
N MET A 246 1.99 -9.72 25.67
CA MET A 246 2.87 -8.96 26.59
C MET A 246 2.07 -8.52 27.82
N ARG A 247 2.48 -9.01 29.00
CA ARG A 247 1.85 -8.69 30.29
C ARG A 247 2.72 -7.73 31.08
N THR A 248 2.12 -6.64 31.54
CA THR A 248 2.80 -5.63 32.34
C THR A 248 1.84 -4.98 33.34
N LYS A 249 2.34 -4.08 34.19
CA LYS A 249 1.52 -3.36 35.16
C LYS A 249 1.49 -1.88 34.86
N ALA A 250 0.30 -1.31 34.87
CA ALA A 250 0.09 0.12 34.79
C ALA A 250 0.43 0.82 36.11
N SER A 251 1.03 1.98 36.01
CA SER A 251 1.12 2.97 37.09
C SER A 251 0.75 4.34 36.55
N SER A 252 0.12 5.16 37.37
CA SER A 252 -0.30 6.53 36.97
C SER A 252 0.86 7.49 36.67
N GLU A 253 2.09 7.07 36.89
CA GLU A 253 3.28 7.93 36.74
C GLU A 253 4.00 7.71 35.41
N ARG A 254 3.66 6.66 34.66
CA ARG A 254 4.43 6.28 33.46
C ARG A 254 3.53 5.74 32.36
N LYS A 255 3.65 6.37 31.18
CA LYS A 255 3.08 5.87 29.95
C LYS A 255 3.76 4.59 29.50
N ILE A 256 3.01 3.72 28.89
CA ILE A 256 3.48 2.45 28.30
C ILE A 256 3.47 2.64 26.80
N LYS A 257 4.59 2.34 26.15
CA LYS A 257 4.69 2.44 24.69
C LYS A 257 5.09 1.11 24.09
N LEU A 258 4.24 0.58 23.23
CA LEU A 258 4.59 -0.50 22.32
C LEU A 258 5.02 0.11 20.99
N VAL A 259 6.12 -0.39 20.43
CA VAL A 259 6.48 -0.19 19.03
C VAL A 259 6.40 -1.53 18.33
N LYS A 260 5.47 -1.64 17.38
CA LYS A 260 5.34 -2.78 16.51
C LYS A 260 6.03 -2.46 15.19
N TYR A 261 7.08 -3.18 14.88
CA TYR A 261 7.80 -3.14 13.60
C TYR A 261 7.25 -4.24 12.71
N ALA A 262 6.88 -3.90 11.49
CA ALA A 262 6.52 -4.85 10.46
C ALA A 262 7.38 -4.59 9.21
N VAL A 263 7.97 -5.65 8.65
CA VAL A 263 8.78 -5.60 7.44
C VAL A 263 8.18 -6.57 6.44
N LEU A 264 7.95 -6.11 5.21
CA LEU A 264 7.37 -6.90 4.12
C LEU A 264 8.34 -6.89 2.94
N CYS A 265 8.78 -8.06 2.49
CA CYS A 265 9.69 -8.24 1.36
C CYS A 265 9.14 -9.28 0.40
N ASP A 266 9.18 -8.99 -0.90
CA ASP A 266 8.72 -9.87 -1.98
C ASP A 266 9.87 -10.39 -2.84
N SER A 267 9.65 -11.50 -3.53
CA SER A 267 10.64 -12.15 -4.38
C SER A 267 10.87 -11.47 -5.73
N ILE A 268 10.00 -10.55 -6.14
CA ILE A 268 10.20 -9.75 -7.37
C ILE A 268 11.42 -8.84 -7.21
N ARG A 269 11.57 -8.25 -6.02
CA ARG A 269 12.65 -7.29 -5.69
C ARG A 269 13.83 -7.94 -4.98
N TYR A 270 13.55 -8.96 -4.19
CA TYR A 270 14.51 -9.61 -3.28
C TYR A 270 14.50 -11.12 -3.51
N PRO A 271 15.46 -11.69 -4.25
CA PRO A 271 15.49 -13.12 -4.56
C PRO A 271 15.41 -14.04 -3.33
N ASP A 272 15.98 -13.61 -2.19
CA ASP A 272 15.77 -14.22 -0.87
C ASP A 272 15.02 -13.22 0.01
N CYS A 273 13.69 -13.18 -0.13
CA CYS A 273 12.84 -12.25 0.60
C CYS A 273 12.84 -12.52 2.11
N SER A 274 13.04 -13.77 2.53
CA SER A 274 13.12 -14.15 3.95
C SER A 274 14.39 -13.63 4.61
N LEU A 275 15.54 -13.78 3.96
CA LEU A 275 16.80 -13.22 4.44
C LEU A 275 16.72 -11.69 4.47
N THR A 276 16.23 -11.08 3.41
CA THR A 276 16.10 -9.63 3.31
C THR A 276 15.17 -9.06 4.40
N ALA A 277 14.05 -9.73 4.67
CA ALA A 277 13.14 -9.30 5.74
C ALA A 277 13.84 -9.29 7.12
N ARG A 278 14.71 -10.28 7.40
CA ARG A 278 15.51 -10.30 8.63
C ARG A 278 16.53 -9.17 8.69
N GLU A 279 17.23 -8.91 7.58
CA GLU A 279 18.22 -7.83 7.47
C GLU A 279 17.55 -6.46 7.64
N GLU A 280 16.43 -6.22 6.97
CA GLU A 280 15.69 -4.97 7.08
C GLU A 280 15.09 -4.79 8.49
N MET A 281 14.62 -5.85 9.15
CA MET A 281 14.20 -5.78 10.56
C MET A 281 15.38 -5.41 11.47
N ASN A 282 16.52 -6.04 11.32
CA ASN A 282 17.73 -5.73 12.12
C ASN A 282 18.18 -4.29 11.89
N LYS A 283 18.13 -3.80 10.66
CA LYS A 283 18.44 -2.42 10.30
C LYS A 283 17.48 -1.43 10.99
N ALA A 284 16.17 -1.71 11.00
CA ALA A 284 15.17 -0.89 11.68
C ALA A 284 15.43 -0.85 13.20
N LEU A 285 15.73 -2.00 13.80
CA LEU A 285 16.00 -2.12 15.24
C LEU A 285 17.35 -1.51 15.68
N SER A 286 18.29 -1.32 14.74
CA SER A 286 19.63 -0.76 15.04
C SER A 286 19.62 0.74 15.29
N VAL A 287 18.51 1.44 15.00
CA VAL A 287 18.36 2.87 15.19
C VAL A 287 17.17 3.19 16.09
N SER A 288 17.12 4.38 16.65
CA SER A 288 15.97 4.79 17.46
C SER A 288 14.74 5.07 16.57
N VAL A 289 13.54 4.92 17.14
CA VAL A 289 12.29 5.27 16.48
C VAL A 289 12.29 6.73 16.02
N SER A 290 12.80 7.64 16.83
CA SER A 290 12.95 9.05 16.46
C SER A 290 13.86 9.27 15.25
N GLU A 291 14.89 8.45 15.07
CA GLU A 291 15.76 8.50 13.89
C GLU A 291 15.04 7.95 12.64
N LEU A 292 14.21 6.90 12.78
CA LEU A 292 13.36 6.41 11.70
C LEU A 292 12.40 7.50 11.22
N HIS A 293 11.72 8.20 12.15
CA HIS A 293 10.87 9.34 11.83
C HIS A 293 11.65 10.46 11.15
N ARG A 294 12.80 10.84 11.70
CA ARG A 294 13.63 11.92 11.13
C ARG A 294 14.03 11.66 9.67
N LYS A 295 14.39 10.41 9.34
CA LYS A 295 14.74 9.99 7.99
C LYS A 295 13.51 9.99 7.07
N HIS A 296 12.41 9.45 7.53
CA HIS A 296 11.13 9.46 6.82
C HIS A 296 10.65 10.88 6.50
N GLU A 297 10.62 11.75 7.49
CA GLU A 297 10.28 13.17 7.34
C GLU A 297 11.27 13.91 6.41
N GLY A 298 12.54 13.48 6.38
CA GLY A 298 13.55 13.99 5.45
C GLY A 298 13.18 13.77 3.99
N CYS A 299 12.63 12.59 3.66
CA CYS A 299 12.12 12.29 2.33
C CYS A 299 10.92 13.19 1.98
N LEU A 300 9.99 13.36 2.91
CA LEU A 300 8.83 14.25 2.71
C LEU A 300 9.22 15.72 2.56
N ARG A 301 10.17 16.22 3.36
CA ARG A 301 10.66 17.60 3.20
C ARG A 301 11.24 17.83 1.82
N THR A 302 11.96 16.85 1.27
CA THR A 302 12.48 16.92 -0.10
C THR A 302 11.36 16.94 -1.12
N TYR A 303 10.35 16.08 -0.94
CA TYR A 303 9.17 16.05 -1.80
C TYR A 303 8.43 17.40 -1.79
N TRP A 304 8.04 17.89 -0.60
CA TRP A 304 7.32 19.16 -0.45
C TRP A 304 8.10 20.37 -0.98
N LYS A 305 9.40 20.38 -0.84
CA LYS A 305 10.24 21.47 -1.39
C LYS A 305 10.05 21.64 -2.89
N ASN A 306 9.80 20.54 -3.61
CA ASN A 306 9.71 20.54 -5.06
C ASN A 306 8.29 20.77 -5.60
N CYS A 307 7.25 20.49 -4.82
CA CYS A 307 5.88 20.47 -5.33
C CYS A 307 4.88 21.31 -4.52
N TYR A 308 5.26 21.82 -3.35
CA TYR A 308 4.33 22.54 -2.48
C TYR A 308 3.70 23.74 -3.17
N VAL A 309 2.37 23.82 -3.10
CA VAL A 309 1.57 24.95 -3.60
C VAL A 309 0.92 25.65 -2.42
N ASP A 310 1.05 26.95 -2.32
CA ASP A 310 0.38 27.77 -1.34
C ASP A 310 -0.83 28.47 -1.99
N ILE A 311 -2.00 28.31 -1.38
CA ILE A 311 -3.25 28.91 -1.85
C ILE A 311 -3.77 29.80 -0.72
N ASP A 312 -3.85 31.12 -1.01
CA ASP A 312 -4.39 32.09 -0.09
C ASP A 312 -5.88 32.33 -0.32
N GLY A 313 -6.62 32.51 0.76
CA GLY A 313 -8.03 32.89 0.75
C GLY A 313 -9.02 31.72 0.72
N ASP A 314 -8.55 30.48 0.56
CA ASP A 314 -9.36 29.27 0.58
C ASP A 314 -8.59 28.11 1.23
N ASP A 315 -8.76 27.97 2.54
CA ASP A 315 -8.04 26.96 3.33
C ASP A 315 -8.53 25.54 3.03
N GLU A 316 -9.79 25.34 2.64
CA GLU A 316 -10.36 24.04 2.28
C GLU A 316 -9.79 23.56 0.95
N LEU A 317 -9.77 24.41 -0.06
CA LEU A 317 -9.13 24.10 -1.35
C LEU A 317 -7.64 23.84 -1.19
N ALA A 318 -6.94 24.64 -0.38
CA ALA A 318 -5.52 24.44 -0.09
C ALA A 318 -5.26 23.06 0.53
N GLN A 319 -6.07 22.66 1.51
CA GLN A 319 -5.96 21.35 2.15
C GLN A 319 -6.26 20.21 1.16
N ALA A 320 -7.30 20.34 0.32
CA ALA A 320 -7.66 19.33 -0.68
C ALA A 320 -6.55 19.12 -1.71
N VAL A 321 -5.92 20.20 -2.21
CA VAL A 321 -4.80 20.12 -3.14
C VAL A 321 -3.60 19.43 -2.50
N ILE A 322 -3.23 19.82 -1.28
CA ILE A 322 -2.10 19.22 -0.55
C ILE A 322 -2.37 17.73 -0.26
N PHE A 323 -3.60 17.37 0.13
CA PHE A 323 -4.00 15.99 0.35
C PHE A 323 -3.83 15.16 -0.93
N ASN A 324 -4.33 15.62 -2.08
CA ASN A 324 -4.17 14.90 -3.34
C ASN A 324 -2.70 14.72 -3.74
N MET A 325 -1.88 15.76 -3.57
CA MET A 325 -0.44 15.67 -3.83
C MET A 325 0.25 14.67 -2.91
N TYR A 326 -0.14 14.62 -1.62
CA TYR A 326 0.36 13.64 -0.67
C TYR A 326 -0.02 12.22 -1.10
N GLN A 327 -1.28 11.99 -1.51
CA GLN A 327 -1.77 10.69 -2.00
C GLN A 327 -1.02 10.22 -3.25
N LEU A 328 -0.72 11.13 -4.18
CA LEU A 328 0.12 10.81 -5.35
C LEU A 328 1.52 10.31 -4.93
N ASN A 329 2.15 10.96 -3.95
CA ASN A 329 3.46 10.54 -3.45
C ASN A 329 3.43 9.14 -2.80
N GLN A 330 2.37 8.83 -2.04
CA GLN A 330 2.18 7.52 -1.42
C GLN A 330 1.98 6.41 -2.46
N SER A 331 1.28 6.72 -3.55
CA SER A 331 0.89 5.75 -4.59
C SER A 331 1.99 5.47 -5.61
N ALA A 332 2.87 6.45 -5.85
CA ALA A 332 3.89 6.34 -6.90
C ALA A 332 4.97 5.32 -6.55
N SER A 333 5.15 4.31 -7.41
CA SER A 333 6.24 3.35 -7.25
C SER A 333 7.61 4.04 -7.15
N LYS A 334 8.48 3.49 -6.32
CA LYS A 334 9.85 3.97 -6.13
C LYS A 334 10.87 3.09 -6.90
N ASP A 335 10.39 2.07 -7.59
CA ASP A 335 11.18 1.16 -8.43
C ASP A 335 10.42 0.78 -9.71
N ILE A 336 11.10 0.05 -10.59
CA ILE A 336 10.59 -0.30 -11.93
C ILE A 336 9.59 -1.48 -11.94
N TYR A 337 9.40 -2.16 -10.81
CA TYR A 337 8.53 -3.33 -10.70
C TYR A 337 7.08 -2.98 -10.36
N GLY A 338 6.82 -1.73 -10.03
CA GLY A 338 5.50 -1.19 -9.79
C GLY A 338 5.19 0.01 -10.68
N ASN A 339 3.94 0.46 -10.63
CA ASN A 339 3.46 1.70 -11.25
C ASN A 339 2.42 2.35 -10.32
N ILE A 340 1.48 3.11 -10.84
CA ILE A 340 0.39 3.72 -10.08
C ILE A 340 -0.93 3.13 -10.56
N ALA A 341 -1.61 2.38 -9.68
CA ALA A 341 -2.94 1.86 -9.93
C ALA A 341 -4.00 2.97 -9.73
N PRO A 342 -5.24 2.84 -10.28
CA PRO A 342 -6.29 3.85 -10.16
C PRO A 342 -6.68 4.20 -8.71
N LYS A 343 -6.57 3.24 -7.80
CA LYS A 343 -6.78 3.44 -6.35
C LYS A 343 -5.48 3.64 -5.57
N GLY A 344 -4.35 3.80 -6.26
CA GLY A 344 -3.03 3.85 -5.63
C GLY A 344 -2.74 2.56 -4.87
N LEU A 345 -2.36 2.70 -3.59
CA LEU A 345 -2.13 1.59 -2.67
C LEU A 345 -3.10 1.63 -1.47
N SER A 346 -4.24 2.29 -1.63
CA SER A 346 -5.28 2.39 -0.61
C SER A 346 -6.37 1.31 -0.75
N GLY A 347 -6.27 0.42 -1.74
CA GLY A 347 -7.22 -0.65 -1.98
C GLY A 347 -6.93 -1.39 -3.29
N ASP A 348 -7.58 -2.54 -3.46
CA ASP A 348 -7.44 -3.45 -4.58
C ASP A 348 -8.43 -3.19 -5.73
N GLY A 349 -9.11 -2.04 -5.72
CA GLY A 349 -10.01 -1.65 -6.80
C GLY A 349 -9.31 -1.65 -8.15
N TYR A 350 -9.98 -2.17 -9.18
CA TYR A 350 -9.40 -2.54 -10.46
C TYR A 350 -8.27 -3.59 -10.34
N GLU A 351 -8.31 -4.39 -9.26
CA GLU A 351 -7.35 -5.47 -8.97
C GLU A 351 -5.89 -5.00 -8.92
N GLY A 352 -5.69 -3.71 -8.59
CA GLY A 352 -4.36 -3.09 -8.53
C GLY A 352 -3.64 -2.96 -9.87
N GLN A 353 -4.34 -3.17 -10.99
CA GLN A 353 -3.76 -3.10 -12.33
C GLN A 353 -3.48 -1.66 -12.75
N TYR A 354 -2.47 -1.48 -13.59
CA TYR A 354 -2.05 -0.19 -14.13
C TYR A 354 -2.72 0.09 -15.46
N PHE A 355 -3.02 1.38 -15.70
CA PHE A 355 -3.66 1.89 -16.89
C PHE A 355 -2.82 3.01 -17.51
N TRP A 356 -3.22 3.49 -18.69
CA TRP A 356 -2.64 4.65 -19.36
C TRP A 356 -2.89 5.98 -18.64
N ASP A 357 -3.77 5.97 -17.63
CA ASP A 357 -4.02 7.09 -16.71
C ASP A 357 -2.74 7.59 -16.05
N SER A 358 -1.82 6.68 -15.74
CA SER A 358 -0.52 7.03 -15.18
C SER A 358 0.26 7.98 -16.10
N GLU A 359 0.31 7.68 -17.38
CA GLU A 359 1.07 8.45 -18.37
C GLU A 359 0.44 9.80 -18.67
N MET A 360 -0.90 9.85 -18.79
CA MET A 360 -1.59 11.05 -19.27
C MET A 360 -1.99 12.01 -18.14
N PHE A 361 -2.32 11.52 -16.95
CA PHE A 361 -2.90 12.34 -15.90
C PHE A 361 -2.01 12.47 -14.67
N ILE A 362 -1.15 11.50 -14.36
CA ILE A 362 -0.34 11.48 -13.14
C ILE A 362 1.12 11.84 -13.42
N GLN A 363 1.72 11.22 -14.43
CA GLN A 363 3.13 11.43 -14.77
C GLN A 363 3.49 12.89 -15.10
N PRO A 364 2.63 13.71 -15.73
CA PRO A 364 2.91 15.14 -15.94
C PRO A 364 3.25 15.89 -14.65
N PHE A 365 2.55 15.58 -13.55
CA PHE A 365 2.85 16.14 -12.24
C PHE A 365 4.28 15.79 -11.79
N PHE A 366 4.65 14.50 -11.85
CA PHE A 366 5.98 14.05 -11.46
C PHE A 366 7.07 14.50 -12.42
N THR A 367 6.78 14.61 -13.71
CA THR A 367 7.74 15.12 -14.72
C THR A 367 8.23 16.52 -14.36
N ILE A 368 7.36 17.36 -13.80
CA ILE A 368 7.69 18.74 -13.42
C ILE A 368 8.25 18.80 -11.99
N THR A 369 7.69 18.05 -11.05
CA THR A 369 8.01 18.19 -9.63
C THR A 369 9.08 17.20 -9.13
N ASN A 370 9.09 15.98 -9.66
CA ASN A 370 10.05 14.92 -9.30
C ASN A 370 10.36 14.02 -10.51
N PRO A 371 11.19 14.48 -11.45
CA PRO A 371 11.50 13.74 -12.68
C PRO A 371 12.06 12.33 -12.47
N ALA A 372 12.65 12.06 -11.30
CA ALA A 372 13.14 10.71 -10.98
C ALA A 372 11.99 9.70 -10.89
N ILE A 373 10.86 10.09 -10.27
CA ILE A 373 9.65 9.23 -10.22
C ILE A 373 9.11 9.05 -11.65
N SER A 374 8.96 10.12 -12.42
CA SER A 374 8.52 10.02 -13.82
C SER A 374 9.38 9.04 -14.63
N LYS A 375 10.71 9.14 -14.49
CA LYS A 375 11.65 8.20 -15.13
C LYS A 375 11.39 6.76 -14.73
N THR A 376 11.20 6.50 -13.44
CA THR A 376 10.91 5.16 -12.91
C THR A 376 9.64 4.56 -13.53
N LEU A 377 8.57 5.36 -13.66
CA LEU A 377 7.32 4.93 -14.28
C LEU A 377 7.50 4.56 -15.77
N ILE A 378 8.30 5.33 -16.52
CA ILE A 378 8.62 5.01 -17.92
C ILE A 378 9.51 3.76 -17.99
N GLU A 379 10.46 3.61 -17.08
CA GLU A 379 11.33 2.42 -17.02
C GLU A 379 10.53 1.14 -16.71
N SER A 380 9.44 1.25 -15.94
CA SER A 380 8.48 0.15 -15.76
C SER A 380 7.83 -0.24 -17.10
N ARG A 381 7.44 0.73 -17.95
CA ARG A 381 6.94 0.43 -19.30
C ARG A 381 8.00 -0.20 -20.20
N HIS A 382 9.26 0.18 -20.05
CA HIS A 382 10.35 -0.48 -20.77
C HIS A 382 10.53 -1.95 -20.32
N LEU A 383 10.39 -2.22 -19.03
CA LEU A 383 10.41 -3.61 -18.50
C LEU A 383 9.29 -4.46 -19.10
N GLN A 384 8.14 -3.85 -19.41
CA GLN A 384 6.95 -4.49 -19.99
C GLN A 384 7.02 -4.65 -21.53
N LEU A 385 8.07 -4.12 -22.20
CA LEU A 385 8.11 -4.01 -23.66
C LEU A 385 8.04 -5.36 -24.38
N ASP A 386 8.66 -6.42 -23.84
CA ASP A 386 8.62 -7.74 -24.46
C ASP A 386 7.23 -8.35 -24.39
N HIS A 387 6.47 -8.12 -23.32
CA HIS A 387 5.05 -8.50 -23.25
C HIS A 387 4.21 -7.70 -24.26
N ALA A 388 4.50 -6.43 -24.44
CA ALA A 388 3.81 -5.63 -25.45
C ALA A 388 4.13 -6.08 -26.89
N ARG A 389 5.35 -6.57 -27.16
CA ARG A 389 5.70 -7.19 -28.44
C ARG A 389 4.93 -8.49 -28.67
N GLU A 390 4.79 -9.30 -27.63
CA GLU A 390 4.01 -10.54 -27.72
C GLU A 390 2.52 -10.26 -27.90
N ASN A 391 1.98 -9.27 -27.18
CA ASN A 391 0.59 -8.83 -27.34
C ASN A 391 0.30 -8.36 -28.78
N ALA A 392 1.23 -7.62 -29.40
CA ALA A 392 1.10 -7.25 -30.82
C ALA A 392 0.97 -8.47 -31.73
N LYS A 393 1.76 -9.53 -31.52
CA LYS A 393 1.67 -10.78 -32.30
C LYS A 393 0.34 -11.50 -32.06
N ILE A 394 -0.12 -11.60 -30.80
CA ILE A 394 -1.42 -12.17 -30.42
C ILE A 394 -2.54 -11.45 -31.17
N MET A 395 -2.44 -10.13 -31.30
CA MET A 395 -3.41 -9.30 -32.04
C MET A 395 -3.24 -9.35 -33.57
N GLY A 396 -2.31 -10.16 -34.09
CA GLY A 396 -2.12 -10.41 -35.52
C GLY A 396 -1.17 -9.43 -36.23
N HIS A 397 -0.43 -8.58 -35.49
CA HIS A 397 0.57 -7.68 -36.07
C HIS A 397 1.86 -8.42 -36.40
N LYS A 398 2.54 -7.99 -37.47
CA LYS A 398 3.80 -8.59 -37.93
C LYS A 398 5.00 -8.05 -37.17
N CYS A 399 4.90 -6.84 -36.63
CA CYS A 399 6.00 -6.18 -35.90
C CYS A 399 5.47 -5.10 -34.97
N GLY A 400 6.34 -4.61 -34.10
CA GLY A 400 6.05 -3.55 -33.14
C GLY A 400 5.57 -4.09 -31.79
N ALA A 401 5.10 -3.21 -30.96
CA ALA A 401 4.61 -3.48 -29.62
C ALA A 401 3.22 -2.87 -29.42
N LEU A 402 2.31 -3.59 -28.78
CA LEU A 402 0.98 -3.12 -28.38
C LEU A 402 0.89 -3.19 -26.85
N TYR A 403 0.95 -2.07 -26.19
CA TYR A 403 0.81 -2.00 -24.75
C TYR A 403 -0.62 -2.33 -24.31
N PRO A 404 -0.77 -3.09 -23.22
CA PRO A 404 -2.07 -3.50 -22.72
C PRO A 404 -2.85 -2.33 -22.12
N TRP A 405 -4.17 -2.45 -22.11
CA TRP A 405 -5.03 -1.49 -21.41
C TRP A 405 -4.94 -1.65 -19.91
N ARG A 406 -4.96 -2.89 -19.42
CA ARG A 406 -4.88 -3.23 -17.99
C ARG A 406 -3.78 -4.26 -17.77
N THR A 407 -2.89 -4.00 -16.83
CA THR A 407 -1.75 -4.90 -16.57
C THR A 407 -1.10 -4.63 -15.21
N ILE A 408 -0.37 -5.62 -14.71
CA ILE A 408 0.65 -5.41 -13.66
C ILE A 408 2.05 -5.55 -14.29
N THR A 409 2.31 -6.61 -15.06
CA THR A 409 3.66 -6.91 -15.59
C THR A 409 3.82 -6.68 -17.09
N GLY A 410 2.78 -6.24 -17.79
CA GLY A 410 2.80 -6.05 -19.25
C GLY A 410 1.92 -7.05 -20.03
N GLU A 411 1.43 -8.11 -19.41
CA GLU A 411 0.42 -8.98 -20.00
C GLU A 411 -0.93 -8.25 -20.04
N GLU A 412 -1.70 -8.44 -21.13
CA GLU A 412 -3.06 -7.88 -21.24
C GLU A 412 -4.02 -8.57 -20.28
N CYS A 413 -4.72 -7.80 -19.46
CA CYS A 413 -5.64 -8.29 -18.44
C CYS A 413 -7.11 -7.84 -18.67
N SER A 414 -7.44 -7.25 -19.83
CA SER A 414 -8.75 -6.62 -20.12
C SER A 414 -9.77 -7.65 -20.58
N GLY A 415 -10.35 -8.37 -19.65
CA GLY A 415 -11.38 -9.39 -19.94
C GLY A 415 -12.82 -8.88 -20.02
N TYR A 416 -13.06 -7.58 -19.74
CA TYR A 416 -14.44 -7.06 -19.57
C TYR A 416 -15.10 -6.59 -20.84
N TYR A 417 -14.33 -6.09 -21.82
CA TYR A 417 -14.85 -5.53 -23.05
C TYR A 417 -14.15 -6.16 -24.25
N PRO A 418 -14.87 -6.54 -25.31
CA PRO A 418 -14.27 -7.11 -26.52
C PRO A 418 -13.19 -6.22 -27.15
N ALA A 419 -13.33 -4.88 -27.02
CA ALA A 419 -12.36 -3.92 -27.50
C ALA A 419 -11.25 -3.59 -26.48
N GLY A 420 -11.24 -4.18 -25.29
CA GLY A 420 -10.26 -3.90 -24.26
C GLY A 420 -8.83 -4.16 -24.71
N SER A 421 -8.58 -5.31 -25.33
CA SER A 421 -7.26 -5.69 -25.87
C SER A 421 -6.85 -4.94 -27.14
N ALA A 422 -7.72 -4.10 -27.71
CA ALA A 422 -7.49 -3.33 -28.93
C ALA A 422 -7.44 -1.80 -28.69
N GLN A 423 -6.95 -1.37 -27.54
CA GLN A 423 -6.80 0.05 -27.18
C GLN A 423 -5.47 0.62 -27.71
N TYR A 424 -5.42 0.84 -29.01
CA TYR A 424 -4.19 1.25 -29.72
C TYR A 424 -3.66 2.62 -29.31
N HIS A 425 -4.50 3.52 -28.82
CA HIS A 425 -4.10 4.88 -28.42
C HIS A 425 -3.06 4.88 -27.29
N ILE A 426 -3.05 3.82 -26.45
CA ILE A 426 -2.11 3.68 -25.31
C ILE A 426 -0.65 3.74 -25.76
N ASN A 427 -0.36 3.23 -26.95
CA ASN A 427 0.97 3.37 -27.56
C ASN A 427 1.36 4.83 -27.78
N GLY A 428 0.39 5.64 -28.20
CA GLY A 428 0.58 7.10 -28.37
C GLY A 428 0.75 7.81 -27.03
N ASP A 429 -0.01 7.43 -26.02
CA ASP A 429 0.02 8.00 -24.68
C ASP A 429 1.37 7.75 -23.99
N ILE A 430 1.89 6.51 -24.09
CA ILE A 430 3.21 6.16 -23.56
C ILE A 430 4.32 6.90 -24.32
N ALA A 431 4.27 6.94 -25.65
CA ALA A 431 5.26 7.68 -26.45
C ALA A 431 5.24 9.18 -26.12
N TYR A 432 4.04 9.76 -25.96
CA TYR A 432 3.87 11.14 -25.52
C TYR A 432 4.52 11.42 -24.16
N SER A 433 4.29 10.56 -23.19
CA SER A 433 4.85 10.71 -21.84
C SER A 433 6.39 10.68 -21.83
N ILE A 434 7.01 9.83 -22.67
CA ILE A 434 8.46 9.77 -22.86
C ILE A 434 9.00 11.07 -23.46
N ILE A 435 8.34 11.62 -24.47
CA ILE A 435 8.71 12.89 -25.09
C ILE A 435 8.54 14.05 -24.12
N ALA A 436 7.44 14.08 -23.35
CA ALA A 436 7.19 15.09 -22.32
C ALA A 436 8.31 15.08 -21.25
N TYR A 437 8.68 13.88 -20.76
CA TYR A 437 9.82 13.71 -19.85
C TYR A 437 11.13 14.26 -20.45
N TYR A 438 11.45 13.89 -21.68
CA TYR A 438 12.66 14.38 -22.36
C TYR A 438 12.65 15.90 -22.54
N LEU A 439 11.52 16.47 -22.93
CA LEU A 439 11.41 17.92 -23.11
C LEU A 439 11.63 18.69 -21.81
N ALA A 440 11.20 18.15 -20.69
CA ALA A 440 11.39 18.72 -19.38
C ALA A 440 12.83 18.55 -18.84
N THR A 441 13.43 17.37 -19.02
CA THR A 441 14.68 17.00 -18.35
C THR A 441 15.93 17.10 -19.24
N LYS A 442 15.76 16.97 -20.57
CA LYS A 442 16.84 16.80 -21.55
C LYS A 442 17.72 15.58 -21.31
N ASP A 443 17.19 14.53 -20.62
CA ASP A 443 17.91 13.27 -20.35
C ASP A 443 18.06 12.42 -21.62
N ILE A 444 18.96 12.83 -22.50
CA ILE A 444 19.25 12.11 -23.75
C ILE A 444 19.81 10.70 -23.50
N GLY A 445 20.49 10.51 -22.36
CA GLY A 445 21.04 9.21 -21.97
C GLY A 445 19.96 8.18 -21.69
N PHE A 446 18.84 8.59 -21.09
CA PHE A 446 17.67 7.74 -20.89
C PHE A 446 16.97 7.44 -22.23
N ILE A 447 16.75 8.47 -23.06
CA ILE A 447 16.12 8.28 -24.38
C ILE A 447 16.92 7.28 -25.21
N ALA A 448 18.25 7.45 -25.30
CA ALA A 448 19.09 6.55 -26.09
C ALA A 448 19.12 5.08 -25.62
N LYS A 449 18.94 4.86 -24.32
CA LYS A 449 19.04 3.49 -23.72
C LYS A 449 17.70 2.75 -23.64
N LYS A 450 16.60 3.47 -23.44
CA LYS A 450 15.28 2.87 -23.14
C LYS A 450 14.14 3.56 -23.89
N GLY A 451 14.01 4.88 -23.78
CA GLY A 451 12.86 5.60 -24.31
C GLY A 451 12.71 5.48 -25.83
N ALA A 452 13.81 5.52 -26.59
CA ALA A 452 13.78 5.39 -28.04
C ALA A 452 13.27 4.01 -28.48
N GLU A 453 13.64 2.96 -27.78
CA GLU A 453 13.20 1.60 -28.10
C GLU A 453 11.66 1.49 -28.00
N ILE A 454 11.05 2.00 -26.93
CA ILE A 454 9.59 2.05 -26.80
C ILE A 454 8.97 2.83 -27.96
N ILE A 455 9.48 4.04 -28.25
CA ILE A 455 8.95 4.88 -29.32
C ILE A 455 9.04 4.19 -30.68
N PHE A 456 10.16 3.51 -30.99
CA PHE A 456 10.31 2.81 -32.26
C PHE A 456 9.38 1.61 -32.37
N GLU A 457 9.24 0.82 -31.30
CA GLU A 457 8.39 -0.37 -31.33
C GLU A 457 6.89 0.01 -31.42
N THR A 458 6.47 1.04 -30.74
CA THR A 458 5.09 1.56 -30.86
C THR A 458 4.83 2.16 -32.25
N ALA A 459 5.81 2.88 -32.83
CA ALA A 459 5.71 3.40 -34.19
C ALA A 459 5.66 2.29 -35.25
N ARG A 460 6.42 1.18 -35.10
CA ARG A 460 6.38 0.03 -36.00
C ARG A 460 5.00 -0.60 -36.06
N LEU A 461 4.30 -0.70 -34.92
CA LEU A 461 2.92 -1.20 -34.89
C LEU A 461 1.98 -0.30 -35.69
N TRP A 462 2.08 1.02 -35.55
CA TRP A 462 1.29 1.96 -36.32
C TRP A 462 1.55 1.84 -37.82
N MET A 463 2.80 1.62 -38.24
CA MET A 463 3.15 1.40 -39.63
C MET A 463 2.58 0.07 -40.18
N ASP A 464 2.52 -0.97 -39.35
CA ASP A 464 1.92 -2.27 -39.76
C ASP A 464 0.40 -2.19 -39.86
N THR A 465 -0.23 -1.37 -39.02
CA THR A 465 -1.69 -1.13 -39.02
C THR A 465 -2.14 -0.23 -40.16
N GLY A 466 -1.29 0.71 -40.57
CA GLY A 466 -1.62 1.73 -41.57
C GLY A 466 -1.75 1.16 -42.99
N ASN A 467 -2.78 1.59 -43.71
CA ASN A 467 -2.98 1.26 -45.13
C ASN A 467 -2.99 2.54 -45.97
N PHE A 468 -2.36 2.47 -47.16
CA PHE A 468 -2.50 3.54 -48.14
C PHE A 468 -3.90 3.48 -48.75
N TYR A 469 -4.70 4.53 -48.54
CA TYR A 469 -5.93 4.72 -49.28
C TYR A 469 -5.60 5.27 -50.68
N ARG A 470 -5.96 4.52 -51.71
CA ARG A 470 -5.86 4.97 -53.12
C ARG A 470 -7.15 5.55 -53.60
#